data_eb266f04787fc6d4c16b3a71fc693675
#
_entry.id   eb266f04787fc6d4c16b3a71fc693675
#
_cell.length_a   1.000
_cell.length_b   1.000
_cell.length_c   1.000
_cell.angle_alpha   90.00
_cell.angle_beta   90.00
_cell.angle_gamma   90.00
#
_symmetry.space_group_name_H-M   'P 1'
#
loop_
_entity.id
_entity.type
_entity.pdbx_description
1 polymer ?
#
loop_
_entity_poly.entity_id
_entity_poly.type
_entity_poly.pdbx_seq_one_letter_code
_entity_poly.pdbx_strand_id
1 'polypeptide(L)'
;MCRSAASAEVVDFARHNSRPFIFAASIPPAQCAVALASLRYIEAHPEIVERLSQLSNYARAAYKARGVKIIEATTPIIPIYTYEAERTLVVAKQLYEAGVYVNPVLPPAAPADGCLLRTSYMASLTEALIDEAADVIADVLREA
;
A
#
# COMPACT_ATOMS: atom_id res chain seq x y z
N MET A 1 -0.16 12.87 0.88
CA MET A 1 -1.01 13.89 1.55
C MET A 1 -2.15 13.18 2.25
N CYS A 2 -2.24 13.28 3.58
CA CYS A 2 -3.34 12.69 4.34
C CYS A 2 -4.52 13.66 4.38
N ARG A 3 -5.73 13.16 4.20
CA ARG A 3 -6.98 13.91 4.39
C ARG A 3 -7.78 13.24 5.50
N SER A 4 -8.34 14.02 6.39
CA SER A 4 -9.22 13.54 7.45
C SER A 4 -10.63 14.03 7.17
N ALA A 5 -11.60 13.12 7.20
CA ALA A 5 -13.00 13.43 7.10
C ALA A 5 -13.71 12.96 8.36
N ALA A 6 -14.46 13.87 9.01
CA ALA A 6 -15.17 13.60 10.24
C ALA A 6 -16.37 14.60 10.36
N SER A 7 -17.10 14.55 11.48
CA SER A 7 -18.12 15.56 11.77
C SER A 7 -17.52 16.96 11.85
N ALA A 8 -18.30 17.98 11.58
CA ALA A 8 -17.86 19.38 11.63
C ALA A 8 -17.22 19.75 12.98
N GLU A 9 -17.77 19.28 14.08
CA GLU A 9 -17.27 19.49 15.43
C GLU A 9 -15.85 18.90 15.62
N VAL A 10 -15.62 17.68 15.18
CA VAL A 10 -14.32 17.01 15.26
C VAL A 10 -13.28 17.72 14.36
N VAL A 11 -13.68 18.11 13.16
CA VAL A 11 -12.80 18.86 12.25
C VAL A 11 -12.43 20.21 12.84
N ASP A 12 -13.38 20.93 13.43
CA ASP A 12 -13.15 22.22 14.06
C ASP A 12 -12.24 22.09 15.28
N PHE A 13 -12.48 21.10 16.14
CA PHE A 13 -11.60 20.80 17.26
C PHE A 13 -10.16 20.50 16.79
N ALA A 14 -9.99 19.66 15.76
CA ALA A 14 -8.68 19.33 15.22
C ALA A 14 -7.95 20.57 14.66
N ARG A 15 -8.65 21.49 14.01
CA ARG A 15 -8.07 22.74 13.49
C ARG A 15 -7.44 23.60 14.57
N HIS A 16 -8.03 23.63 15.77
CA HIS A 16 -7.60 24.51 16.85
C HIS A 16 -6.67 23.82 17.86
N ASN A 17 -6.65 22.49 17.91
CA ASN A 17 -5.94 21.73 18.95
C ASN A 17 -4.86 20.78 18.42
N SER A 18 -4.83 20.46 17.11
CA SER A 18 -3.83 19.58 16.55
C SER A 18 -2.54 20.32 16.20
N ARG A 19 -1.48 20.08 16.94
CA ARG A 19 -0.16 20.67 16.67
C ARG A 19 0.33 20.41 15.24
N PRO A 20 0.26 19.20 14.69
CA PRO A 20 0.65 18.97 13.30
C PRO A 20 -0.15 19.79 12.29
N PHE A 21 -1.41 20.08 12.59
CA PHE A 21 -2.24 20.89 11.71
C PHE A 21 -1.91 22.39 11.84
N ILE A 22 -1.77 22.90 13.06
CA ILE A 22 -1.50 24.33 13.34
C ILE A 22 -0.16 24.76 12.75
N PHE A 23 0.87 23.89 12.84
CA PHE A 23 2.22 24.18 12.36
C PHE A 23 2.50 23.67 10.94
N ALA A 24 1.51 23.12 10.24
CA ALA A 24 1.65 22.73 8.84
C ALA A 24 1.42 23.92 7.90
N ALA A 25 2.26 24.02 6.86
CA ALA A 25 2.03 24.95 5.78
C ALA A 25 0.79 24.55 4.96
N SER A 26 0.08 25.53 4.41
CA SER A 26 -1.05 25.28 3.51
C SER A 26 -0.63 24.50 2.27
N ILE A 27 -1.57 23.71 1.74
CA ILE A 27 -1.35 22.96 0.50
C ILE A 27 -1.17 23.95 -0.66
N PRO A 28 -0.10 23.84 -1.45
CA PRO A 28 0.09 24.69 -2.64
C PRO A 28 -1.06 24.54 -3.64
N PRO A 29 -1.45 25.61 -4.35
CA PRO A 29 -2.54 25.56 -5.34
C PRO A 29 -2.37 24.47 -6.39
N ALA A 30 -1.14 24.24 -6.85
CA ALA A 30 -0.84 23.19 -7.82
C ALA A 30 -1.23 21.78 -7.31
N GLN A 31 -0.94 21.48 -6.04
CA GLN A 31 -1.34 20.19 -5.44
C GLN A 31 -2.86 20.07 -5.26
N CYS A 32 -3.55 21.19 -4.99
CA CYS A 32 -5.02 21.19 -4.96
C CYS A 32 -5.58 20.92 -6.36
N ALA A 33 -5.02 21.53 -7.39
CA ALA A 33 -5.44 21.33 -8.78
C ALA A 33 -5.23 19.87 -9.23
N VAL A 34 -4.08 19.27 -8.91
CA VAL A 34 -3.81 17.84 -9.20
C VAL A 34 -4.80 16.93 -8.48
N ALA A 35 -5.06 17.17 -7.20
CA ALA A 35 -6.01 16.35 -6.44
C ALA A 35 -7.45 16.45 -7.02
N LEU A 36 -7.87 17.65 -7.43
CA LEU A 36 -9.18 17.86 -8.04
C LEU A 36 -9.27 17.21 -9.43
N ALA A 37 -8.22 17.37 -10.24
CA ALA A 37 -8.16 16.75 -11.57
C ALA A 37 -8.20 15.21 -11.47
N SER A 38 -7.45 14.62 -10.52
CA SER A 38 -7.46 13.18 -10.28
C SER A 38 -8.85 12.68 -9.83
N LEU A 39 -9.53 13.41 -8.96
CA LEU A 39 -10.88 13.06 -8.53
C LEU A 39 -11.86 13.07 -9.71
N ARG A 40 -11.86 14.14 -10.49
CA ARG A 40 -12.72 14.27 -11.69
C ARG A 40 -12.43 13.18 -12.72
N TYR A 41 -11.16 12.81 -12.87
CA TYR A 41 -10.76 11.72 -13.77
C TYR A 41 -11.32 10.38 -13.31
N ILE A 42 -11.21 10.06 -12.00
CA ILE A 42 -11.78 8.83 -11.43
C ILE A 42 -13.30 8.82 -11.55
N GLU A 43 -13.98 9.94 -11.32
CA GLU A 43 -15.44 10.06 -11.49
C GLU A 43 -15.88 9.81 -12.94
N ALA A 44 -15.09 10.28 -13.91
CA ALA A 44 -15.34 10.07 -15.34
C ALA A 44 -14.96 8.66 -15.83
N HIS A 45 -14.09 7.95 -15.10
CA HIS A 45 -13.52 6.64 -15.47
C HIS A 45 -13.65 5.62 -14.33
N PRO A 46 -14.88 5.23 -13.92
CA PRO A 46 -15.09 4.28 -12.82
C PRO A 46 -14.48 2.89 -13.10
N GLU A 47 -14.32 2.52 -14.37
CA GLU A 47 -13.70 1.27 -14.82
C GLU A 47 -12.27 1.09 -14.30
N ILE A 48 -11.55 2.19 -13.99
CA ILE A 48 -10.19 2.14 -13.43
C ILE A 48 -10.21 1.57 -12.01
N VAL A 49 -11.20 1.96 -11.22
CA VAL A 49 -11.37 1.46 -9.84
C VAL A 49 -11.76 -0.03 -9.87
N GLU A 50 -12.64 -0.40 -10.79
CA GLU A 50 -13.02 -1.80 -10.98
C GLU A 50 -11.82 -2.65 -11.43
N ARG A 51 -11.04 -2.16 -12.40
CA ARG A 51 -9.81 -2.81 -12.85
C ARG A 51 -8.81 -3.01 -11.72
N LEU A 52 -8.60 -2.00 -10.86
CA LEU A 52 -7.73 -2.10 -9.69
C LEU A 52 -8.21 -3.18 -8.71
N SER A 53 -9.54 -3.27 -8.51
CA SER A 53 -10.14 -4.31 -7.66
C SER A 53 -9.90 -5.71 -8.22
N GLN A 54 -10.09 -5.90 -9.53
CA GLN A 54 -9.85 -7.16 -10.23
C GLN A 54 -8.37 -7.59 -10.09
N LEU A 55 -7.43 -6.69 -10.38
CA LEU A 55 -5.99 -6.95 -10.26
C LEU A 55 -5.57 -7.27 -8.84
N SER A 56 -6.15 -6.60 -7.84
CA SER A 56 -5.85 -6.86 -6.43
C SER A 56 -6.35 -8.24 -6.00
N ASN A 57 -7.51 -8.66 -6.49
CA ASN A 57 -8.05 -10.00 -6.24
C ASN A 57 -7.20 -11.08 -6.94
N TYR A 58 -6.77 -10.80 -8.17
CA TYR A 58 -5.86 -11.67 -8.91
C TYR A 58 -4.54 -11.87 -8.15
N ALA A 59 -3.92 -10.78 -7.68
CA ALA A 59 -2.68 -10.84 -6.92
C ALA A 59 -2.82 -11.65 -5.62
N ARG A 60 -3.94 -11.52 -4.90
CA ARG A 60 -4.21 -12.36 -3.71
C ARG A 60 -4.29 -13.84 -4.07
N ALA A 61 -4.97 -14.17 -5.16
CA ALA A 61 -5.05 -15.55 -5.64
C ALA A 61 -3.67 -16.08 -6.04
N ALA A 62 -2.87 -15.27 -6.75
CA ALA A 62 -1.52 -15.60 -7.16
C ALA A 62 -0.59 -15.88 -5.96
N TYR A 63 -0.66 -15.07 -4.90
CA TYR A 63 0.09 -15.31 -3.67
C TYR A 63 -0.34 -16.59 -2.94
N LYS A 64 -1.65 -16.80 -2.80
CA LYS A 64 -2.19 -18.02 -2.16
C LYS A 64 -1.78 -19.29 -2.91
N ALA A 65 -1.83 -19.27 -4.24
CA ALA A 65 -1.42 -20.39 -5.06
C ALA A 65 0.06 -20.76 -4.87
N ARG A 66 0.90 -19.77 -4.52
CA ARG A 66 2.34 -19.95 -4.25
C ARG A 66 2.68 -20.18 -2.78
N GLY A 67 1.67 -20.30 -1.92
CA GLY A 67 1.83 -20.55 -0.48
C GLY A 67 2.33 -19.33 0.32
N VAL A 68 2.28 -18.12 -0.25
CA VAL A 68 2.66 -16.90 0.44
C VAL A 68 1.59 -16.52 1.46
N LYS A 69 2.00 -16.30 2.71
CA LYS A 69 1.09 -15.89 3.80
C LYS A 69 0.80 -14.39 3.72
N ILE A 70 -0.42 -14.06 3.37
CA ILE A 70 -0.90 -12.69 3.26
C ILE A 70 -1.93 -12.37 4.35
N ILE A 71 -2.10 -11.07 4.64
CA ILE A 71 -3.24 -10.59 5.43
C ILE A 71 -4.44 -10.43 4.51
N GLU A 72 -5.57 -11.04 4.88
CA GLU A 72 -6.83 -10.89 4.14
C GLU A 72 -7.35 -9.47 4.27
N ALA A 73 -7.54 -8.83 3.13
CA ALA A 73 -8.08 -7.48 3.02
C ALA A 73 -8.78 -7.32 1.66
N THR A 74 -9.62 -6.31 1.56
CA THR A 74 -10.32 -5.96 0.31
C THR A 74 -9.66 -4.79 -0.44
N THR A 75 -8.62 -4.19 0.15
CA THR A 75 -7.93 -3.03 -0.41
C THR A 75 -6.85 -3.47 -1.42
N PRO A 76 -6.39 -2.58 -2.31
CA PRO A 76 -5.30 -2.87 -3.23
C PRO A 76 -3.90 -2.88 -2.56
N ILE A 77 -3.85 -2.89 -1.25
CA ILE A 77 -2.64 -3.12 -0.46
C ILE A 77 -2.70 -4.55 0.07
N ILE A 78 -1.68 -5.35 -0.21
CA ILE A 78 -1.60 -6.74 0.23
C ILE A 78 -0.37 -6.88 1.13
N PRO A 79 -0.56 -6.95 2.45
CA PRO A 79 0.54 -7.18 3.38
C PRO A 79 0.96 -8.66 3.39
N ILE A 80 2.27 -8.91 3.41
CA ILE A 80 2.87 -10.24 3.46
C ILE A 80 3.63 -10.37 4.78
N TYR A 81 3.32 -11.36 5.60
CA TYR A 81 3.98 -11.57 6.88
C TYR A 81 5.43 -12.04 6.73
N THR A 82 6.31 -11.38 7.46
CA THR A 82 7.71 -11.80 7.67
C THR A 82 8.01 -12.02 9.15
N TYR A 83 7.15 -11.49 10.02
CA TYR A 83 7.14 -11.58 11.49
C TYR A 83 8.27 -10.82 12.16
N GLU A 84 9.53 -11.07 11.82
CA GLU A 84 10.72 -10.52 12.48
C GLU A 84 11.30 -9.34 11.70
N ALA A 85 11.82 -8.33 12.41
CA ALA A 85 12.34 -7.10 11.82
C ALA A 85 13.56 -7.35 10.95
N GLU A 86 14.52 -8.16 11.42
CA GLU A 86 15.73 -8.48 10.68
C GLU A 86 15.39 -9.21 9.36
N ARG A 87 14.58 -10.26 9.45
CA ARG A 87 14.09 -11.00 8.29
C ARG A 87 13.37 -10.09 7.30
N THR A 88 12.54 -9.17 7.79
CA THR A 88 11.81 -8.21 6.93
C THR A 88 12.76 -7.36 6.11
N LEU A 89 13.84 -6.86 6.72
CA LEU A 89 14.84 -6.03 6.03
C LEU A 89 15.66 -6.85 5.03
N VAL A 90 16.08 -8.05 5.39
CA VAL A 90 16.82 -8.95 4.50
C VAL A 90 15.98 -9.30 3.27
N VAL A 91 14.75 -9.75 3.47
CA VAL A 91 13.83 -10.08 2.38
C VAL A 91 13.52 -8.87 1.50
N ALA A 92 13.27 -7.69 2.10
CA ALA A 92 13.03 -6.48 1.32
C ALA A 92 14.23 -6.10 0.44
N LYS A 93 15.46 -6.27 0.94
CA LYS A 93 16.69 -6.03 0.18
C LYS A 93 16.83 -7.04 -0.97
N GLN A 94 16.64 -8.34 -0.71
CA GLN A 94 16.73 -9.39 -1.73
C GLN A 94 15.68 -9.17 -2.84
N LEU A 95 14.45 -8.81 -2.48
CA LEU A 95 13.41 -8.48 -3.44
C LEU A 95 13.79 -7.27 -4.30
N TYR A 96 14.35 -6.22 -3.68
CA TYR A 96 14.83 -5.05 -4.42
C TYR A 96 15.94 -5.41 -5.42
N GLU A 97 16.89 -6.23 -5.02
CA GLU A 97 17.98 -6.72 -5.89
C GLU A 97 17.46 -7.61 -7.02
N ALA A 98 16.33 -8.32 -6.78
CA ALA A 98 15.62 -9.11 -7.80
C ALA A 98 14.63 -8.30 -8.66
N GLY A 99 14.59 -6.96 -8.49
CA GLY A 99 13.74 -6.05 -9.28
C GLY A 99 12.31 -5.86 -8.75
N VAL A 100 11.99 -6.38 -7.55
CA VAL A 100 10.67 -6.22 -6.93
C VAL A 100 10.74 -5.26 -5.75
N TYR A 101 10.12 -4.09 -5.90
CA TYR A 101 10.06 -3.09 -4.83
C TYR A 101 8.87 -3.32 -3.89
N VAL A 102 9.18 -3.45 -2.59
CA VAL A 102 8.20 -3.57 -1.51
C VAL A 102 8.56 -2.65 -0.34
N ASN A 103 7.58 -2.26 0.45
CA ASN A 103 7.83 -1.44 1.65
C ASN A 103 7.93 -2.35 2.91
N PRO A 104 9.08 -2.43 3.59
CA PRO A 104 9.16 -3.07 4.89
C PRO A 104 8.40 -2.24 5.93
N VAL A 105 7.58 -2.90 6.76
CA VAL A 105 6.82 -2.29 7.85
C VAL A 105 7.30 -2.90 9.16
N LEU A 106 7.92 -2.07 9.98
CA LEU A 106 8.60 -2.42 11.22
C LEU A 106 7.99 -1.64 12.41
N PRO A 107 8.33 -1.98 13.66
CA PRO A 107 7.96 -1.15 14.80
C PRO A 107 8.45 0.31 14.63
N PRO A 108 7.68 1.31 15.04
CA PRO A 108 6.39 1.22 15.75
C PRO A 108 5.17 1.11 14.83
N ALA A 109 5.32 0.98 13.50
CA ALA A 109 4.21 0.89 12.55
C ALA A 109 3.58 -0.53 12.49
N ALA A 110 4.31 -1.53 12.98
CA ALA A 110 3.81 -2.89 13.22
C ALA A 110 4.24 -3.38 14.60
N PRO A 111 3.57 -4.39 15.20
CA PRO A 111 4.06 -5.08 16.38
C PRO A 111 5.44 -5.72 16.15
N ALA A 112 6.22 -5.93 17.21
CA ALA A 112 7.57 -6.49 17.10
C ALA A 112 7.61 -7.90 16.48
N ASP A 113 6.54 -8.67 16.72
CA ASP A 113 6.31 -10.03 16.21
C ASP A 113 5.39 -10.06 14.96
N GLY A 114 5.04 -8.90 14.42
CA GLY A 114 4.10 -8.73 13.32
C GLY A 114 4.66 -7.91 12.15
N CYS A 115 5.99 -7.89 11.97
CA CYS A 115 6.62 -7.22 10.85
C CYS A 115 6.17 -7.82 9.51
N LEU A 116 6.06 -6.98 8.50
CA LEU A 116 5.52 -7.37 7.20
C LEU A 116 6.13 -6.57 6.04
N LEU A 117 5.95 -7.08 4.85
CA LEU A 117 6.17 -6.37 3.59
C LEU A 117 4.84 -5.86 3.07
N ARG A 118 4.76 -4.59 2.72
CA ARG A 118 3.59 -3.98 2.11
C ARG A 118 3.75 -3.91 0.60
N THR A 119 2.96 -4.70 -0.13
CA THR A 119 2.81 -4.57 -1.57
C THR A 119 1.62 -3.67 -1.91
N SER A 120 1.74 -2.87 -2.97
CA SER A 120 0.69 -1.94 -3.41
C SER A 120 0.47 -2.08 -4.90
N TYR A 121 -0.79 -2.11 -5.31
CA TYR A 121 -1.19 -2.35 -6.69
C TYR A 121 -1.74 -1.10 -7.34
N MET A 122 -1.58 -1.01 -8.66
CA MET A 122 -2.10 0.07 -9.50
C MET A 122 -2.88 -0.52 -10.67
N ALA A 123 -3.87 0.23 -11.17
CA ALA A 123 -4.70 -0.20 -12.30
C ALA A 123 -3.90 -0.38 -13.63
N SER A 124 -2.71 0.20 -13.71
CA SER A 124 -1.80 0.08 -14.86
C SER A 124 -1.00 -1.22 -14.91
N LEU A 125 -1.00 -2.03 -13.83
CA LEU A 125 -0.30 -3.30 -13.80
C LEU A 125 -1.00 -4.33 -14.70
N THR A 126 -0.22 -5.33 -15.16
CA THR A 126 -0.74 -6.49 -15.88
C THR A 126 -0.69 -7.74 -15.01
N GLU A 127 -1.53 -8.72 -15.32
CA GLU A 127 -1.51 -10.01 -14.62
C GLU A 127 -0.15 -10.71 -14.77
N ALA A 128 0.49 -10.62 -15.94
CA ALA A 128 1.81 -11.18 -16.16
C ALA A 128 2.89 -10.59 -15.25
N LEU A 129 2.89 -9.27 -15.03
CA LEU A 129 3.81 -8.61 -14.08
C LEU A 129 3.52 -9.01 -12.64
N ILE A 130 2.24 -9.23 -12.31
CA ILE A 130 1.84 -9.70 -10.98
C ILE A 130 2.33 -11.13 -10.75
N ASP A 131 2.20 -12.01 -11.75
CA ASP A 131 2.69 -13.39 -11.66
C ASP A 131 4.21 -13.43 -11.51
N GLU A 132 4.95 -12.68 -12.35
CA GLU A 132 6.41 -12.58 -12.26
C GLU A 132 6.86 -12.10 -10.87
N ALA A 133 6.25 -11.01 -10.36
CA ALA A 133 6.56 -10.52 -9.02
C ALA A 133 6.19 -11.52 -7.91
N ALA A 134 5.08 -12.23 -8.07
CA ALA A 134 4.63 -13.23 -7.09
C ALA A 134 5.55 -14.46 -7.05
N ASP A 135 6.11 -14.87 -8.20
CA ASP A 135 7.10 -15.95 -8.26
C ASP A 135 8.37 -15.54 -7.53
N VAL A 136 8.92 -14.36 -7.84
CA VAL A 136 10.12 -13.81 -7.16
C VAL A 136 9.90 -13.68 -5.66
N ILE A 137 8.74 -13.15 -5.23
CA ILE A 137 8.42 -13.00 -3.80
C ILE A 137 8.34 -14.37 -3.11
N ALA A 138 7.71 -15.37 -3.74
CA ALA A 138 7.59 -16.70 -3.17
C ALA A 138 8.95 -17.39 -3.05
N ASP A 139 9.83 -17.23 -4.02
CA ASP A 139 11.17 -17.80 -4.02
C ASP A 139 12.02 -17.18 -2.90
N VAL A 140 12.13 -15.87 -2.84
CA VAL A 140 12.89 -15.16 -1.80
C VAL A 140 12.36 -15.48 -0.40
N LEU A 141 11.05 -15.58 -0.20
CA LEU A 141 10.46 -15.93 1.12
C LEU A 141 10.74 -17.37 1.56
N ARG A 142 11.01 -18.30 0.62
CA ARG A 142 11.39 -19.68 0.92
C ARG A 142 12.85 -19.83 1.29
N GLU A 143 13.72 -18.97 0.76
CA GLU A 143 15.17 -19.02 0.97
C GLU A 143 15.61 -18.24 2.23
N ALA A 144 14.80 -17.29 2.71
CA ALA A 144 15.05 -16.44 3.86
C ALA A 144 14.36 -16.97 5.13
#